data_5438537754dd498eef58e9ddc4142fff
#
_entry.id   5438537754dd498eef58e9ddc4142fff
#
_cell.length_a   1.000
_cell.length_b   1.000
_cell.length_c   1.000
_cell.angle_alpha   90.00
_cell.angle_beta   90.00
_cell.angle_gamma   90.00
#
_symmetry.space_group_name_H-M   'P 1'
#
loop_
_entity.id
_entity.type
_entity.pdbx_description
1 polymer ?
#
loop_
_entity_poly.entity_id
_entity_poly.type
_entity_poly.pdbx_seq_one_letter_code
_entity_poly.pdbx_strand_id
1 'polypeptide(L)'
;MSFSSEKRHEEIIELIQLNGKVKVSELSQKYNISEVSIRKDLEVLEAQGHLTRIHGGAVGMNKLYVNMDLTERFKTNAAAKRALAELAAKFIDDNDTIMMNAGTTLAYVLRALRGKKNISIVTNSVQNATEAALFPSFNVILLGGELDSKYQFTYGQDAIRQLENYHATKCILSVDGISAESGLTLYYSNEAELARRMIECSDVTIVAADSSKLGKNVFARITDASKTDFLLTNRSDNSYEIEKLRKLGVKIHET
;
A
#
# COMPACT_ATOMS: atom_id res chain seq x y z
N MET A 1 -28.14 -21.58 -18.97
CA MET A 1 -26.91 -21.13 -19.67
C MET A 1 -25.75 -21.38 -18.74
N SER A 2 -24.74 -22.16 -19.17
CA SER A 2 -23.53 -22.39 -18.37
C SER A 2 -22.69 -21.13 -18.43
N PHE A 3 -22.49 -20.45 -17.31
CA PHE A 3 -21.53 -19.35 -17.20
C PHE A 3 -20.12 -19.90 -17.45
N SER A 4 -19.32 -19.24 -18.30
CA SER A 4 -17.88 -19.54 -18.37
C SER A 4 -17.26 -19.25 -17.00
N SER A 5 -16.20 -19.97 -16.65
CA SER A 5 -15.50 -19.74 -15.37
C SER A 5 -15.00 -18.30 -15.25
N GLU A 6 -14.52 -17.71 -16.34
CA GLU A 6 -14.01 -16.34 -16.38
C GLU A 6 -15.10 -15.31 -16.02
N LYS A 7 -16.26 -15.37 -16.68
CA LYS A 7 -17.36 -14.45 -16.38
C LYS A 7 -17.88 -14.61 -14.96
N ARG A 8 -17.88 -15.84 -14.43
CA ARG A 8 -18.27 -16.11 -13.04
C ARG A 8 -17.25 -15.53 -12.05
N HIS A 9 -15.96 -15.60 -12.35
CA HIS A 9 -14.89 -14.98 -11.56
C HIS A 9 -15.04 -13.47 -11.50
N GLU A 10 -15.29 -12.81 -12.62
CA GLU A 10 -15.56 -11.36 -12.68
C GLU A 10 -16.75 -10.98 -11.79
N GLU A 11 -17.89 -11.68 -11.93
CA GLU A 11 -19.07 -11.40 -11.11
C GLU A 11 -18.85 -11.68 -9.61
N ILE A 12 -18.05 -12.70 -9.24
CA ILE A 12 -17.68 -12.93 -7.84
C ILE A 12 -16.85 -11.79 -7.29
N ILE A 13 -15.91 -11.26 -8.06
CA ILE A 13 -15.10 -10.10 -7.68
C ILE A 13 -16.01 -8.87 -7.47
N GLU A 14 -16.91 -8.58 -8.39
CA GLU A 14 -17.88 -7.48 -8.26
C GLU A 14 -18.77 -7.63 -7.01
N LEU A 15 -19.30 -8.83 -6.76
CA LEU A 15 -20.11 -9.10 -5.57
C LEU A 15 -19.34 -8.86 -4.27
N ILE A 16 -18.06 -9.24 -4.26
CA ILE A 16 -17.19 -9.02 -3.11
C ILE A 16 -16.87 -7.53 -2.94
N GLN A 17 -16.65 -6.80 -4.03
CA GLN A 17 -16.44 -5.35 -3.98
C GLN A 17 -17.67 -4.62 -3.43
N LEU A 18 -18.87 -5.00 -3.89
CA LEU A 18 -20.14 -4.41 -3.47
C LEU A 18 -20.50 -4.76 -2.00
N ASN A 19 -20.42 -6.04 -1.65
CA ASN A 19 -20.94 -6.55 -0.36
C ASN A 19 -19.86 -6.78 0.70
N GLY A 20 -18.59 -6.67 0.32
CA GLY A 20 -17.42 -6.93 1.18
C GLY A 20 -17.19 -8.41 1.53
N LYS A 21 -18.17 -9.28 1.29
CA LYS A 21 -18.09 -10.73 1.51
C LYS A 21 -19.10 -11.50 0.64
N VAL A 22 -18.79 -12.78 0.40
CA VAL A 22 -19.69 -13.74 -0.25
C VAL A 22 -19.68 -15.06 0.53
N LYS A 23 -20.79 -15.82 0.46
CA LYS A 23 -20.86 -17.17 1.02
C LYS A 23 -20.86 -18.21 -0.11
N VAL A 24 -20.17 -19.33 0.14
CA VAL A 24 -20.12 -20.46 -0.80
C VAL A 24 -21.52 -20.95 -1.16
N SER A 25 -22.41 -21.09 -0.18
CA SER A 25 -23.79 -21.53 -0.40
C SER A 25 -24.60 -20.57 -1.28
N GLU A 26 -24.46 -19.25 -1.08
CA GLU A 26 -25.16 -18.22 -1.87
C GLU A 26 -24.66 -18.22 -3.32
N LEU A 27 -23.35 -18.33 -3.54
CA LEU A 27 -22.75 -18.43 -4.87
C LEU A 27 -23.13 -19.74 -5.58
N SER A 28 -23.15 -20.86 -4.84
CA SER A 28 -23.58 -22.16 -5.37
C SER A 28 -25.02 -22.10 -5.90
N GLN A 29 -25.91 -21.48 -5.15
CA GLN A 29 -27.30 -21.27 -5.58
C GLN A 29 -27.41 -20.30 -6.78
N LYS A 30 -26.71 -19.16 -6.71
CA LYS A 30 -26.73 -18.14 -7.78
C LYS A 30 -26.28 -18.70 -9.13
N TYR A 31 -25.21 -19.48 -9.15
CA TYR A 31 -24.62 -20.01 -10.39
C TYR A 31 -25.07 -21.42 -10.74
N ASN A 32 -25.89 -22.05 -9.88
CA ASN A 32 -26.37 -23.41 -10.02
C ASN A 32 -25.25 -24.44 -10.29
N ILE A 33 -24.18 -24.37 -9.48
CA ILE A 33 -23.03 -25.29 -9.49
C ILE A 33 -22.71 -25.75 -8.07
N SER A 34 -21.97 -26.84 -7.96
CA SER A 34 -21.62 -27.41 -6.64
C SER A 34 -20.78 -26.45 -5.78
N GLU A 35 -20.95 -26.52 -4.47
CA GLU A 35 -20.09 -25.78 -3.52
C GLU A 35 -18.60 -26.10 -3.71
N VAL A 36 -18.27 -27.33 -4.13
CA VAL A 36 -16.90 -27.74 -4.43
C VAL A 36 -16.34 -26.92 -5.61
N SER A 37 -17.15 -26.69 -6.64
CA SER A 37 -16.77 -25.85 -7.79
C SER A 37 -16.56 -24.41 -7.36
N ILE A 38 -17.46 -23.85 -6.53
CA ILE A 38 -17.30 -22.51 -5.98
C ILE A 38 -16.03 -22.40 -5.13
N ARG A 39 -15.71 -23.38 -4.30
CA ARG A 39 -14.47 -23.38 -3.51
C ARG A 39 -13.22 -23.34 -4.37
N LYS A 40 -13.22 -24.05 -5.52
CA LYS A 40 -12.14 -23.99 -6.51
C LYS A 40 -12.04 -22.61 -7.17
N ASP A 41 -13.18 -22.01 -7.54
CA ASP A 41 -13.19 -20.64 -8.08
C ASP A 41 -12.61 -19.65 -7.07
N LEU A 42 -13.03 -19.72 -5.81
CA LEU A 42 -12.51 -18.87 -4.74
C LEU A 42 -11.02 -19.12 -4.48
N GLU A 43 -10.53 -20.35 -4.65
CA GLU A 43 -9.12 -20.69 -4.54
C GLU A 43 -8.27 -20.05 -5.65
N VAL A 44 -8.75 -20.07 -6.87
CA VAL A 44 -8.12 -19.39 -8.01
C VAL A 44 -8.10 -17.88 -7.78
N LEU A 45 -9.21 -17.29 -7.36
CA LEU A 45 -9.32 -15.86 -7.11
C LEU A 45 -8.48 -15.40 -5.90
N GLU A 46 -8.30 -16.26 -4.89
CA GLU A 46 -7.38 -16.02 -3.77
C GLU A 46 -5.93 -16.04 -4.24
N ALA A 47 -5.53 -17.03 -5.06
CA ALA A 47 -4.19 -17.10 -5.64
C ALA A 47 -3.88 -15.88 -6.53
N GLN A 48 -4.88 -15.33 -7.21
CA GLN A 48 -4.79 -14.09 -7.99
C GLN A 48 -4.84 -12.81 -7.14
N GLY A 49 -5.05 -12.92 -5.82
CA GLY A 49 -5.05 -11.78 -4.90
C GLY A 49 -6.34 -10.93 -4.92
N HIS A 50 -7.46 -11.44 -5.43
CA HIS A 50 -8.73 -10.71 -5.49
C HIS A 50 -9.54 -10.80 -4.20
N LEU A 51 -9.35 -11.85 -3.42
CA LEU A 51 -10.12 -12.12 -2.20
C LEU A 51 -9.27 -12.94 -1.21
N THR A 52 -9.81 -13.12 0.00
CA THR A 52 -9.31 -14.11 0.97
C THR A 52 -10.45 -15.04 1.37
N ARG A 53 -10.19 -16.34 1.33
CA ARG A 53 -11.15 -17.35 1.76
C ARG A 53 -11.27 -17.36 3.28
N ILE A 54 -12.49 -17.45 3.76
CA ILE A 54 -12.85 -17.64 5.16
C ILE A 54 -13.73 -18.91 5.30
N HIS A 55 -14.00 -19.32 6.54
CA HIS A 55 -14.90 -20.46 6.76
C HIS A 55 -16.28 -20.20 6.12
N GLY A 56 -16.65 -21.02 5.14
CA GLY A 56 -17.94 -20.94 4.44
C GLY A 56 -18.06 -19.84 3.36
N GLY A 57 -16.98 -19.12 3.00
CA GLY A 57 -17.07 -18.05 2.01
C GLY A 57 -15.75 -17.38 1.65
N ALA A 58 -15.86 -16.14 1.20
CA ALA A 58 -14.72 -15.26 0.96
C ALA A 58 -15.06 -13.82 1.32
N VAL A 59 -14.03 -13.05 1.63
CA VAL A 59 -14.11 -11.59 1.88
C VAL A 59 -13.17 -10.87 0.93
N GLY A 60 -13.53 -9.66 0.57
CA GLY A 60 -12.65 -8.80 -0.21
C GLY A 60 -11.36 -8.53 0.56
N MET A 61 -10.23 -8.62 -0.13
CA MET A 61 -8.92 -8.31 0.46
C MET A 61 -8.91 -6.96 1.17
N ASN A 62 -9.64 -5.98 0.62
CA ASN A 62 -9.75 -4.64 1.18
C ASN A 62 -10.33 -4.63 2.60
N LYS A 63 -11.39 -5.42 2.87
CA LYS A 63 -12.05 -5.43 4.17
C LYS A 63 -11.23 -6.14 5.24
N LEU A 64 -10.50 -7.19 4.87
CA LEU A 64 -9.56 -7.86 5.77
C LEU A 64 -8.40 -6.96 6.13
N TYR A 65 -7.78 -6.33 5.12
CA TYR A 65 -6.63 -5.45 5.35
C TYR A 65 -6.99 -4.22 6.20
N VAL A 66 -8.18 -3.62 5.98
CA VAL A 66 -8.69 -2.52 6.82
C VAL A 66 -8.93 -2.95 8.27
N ASN A 67 -9.32 -4.20 8.49
CA ASN A 67 -9.57 -4.71 9.85
C ASN A 67 -8.31 -5.21 10.57
N MET A 68 -7.23 -5.51 9.83
CA MET A 68 -5.95 -5.90 10.43
C MET A 68 -5.42 -4.81 11.36
N ASP A 69 -4.98 -5.21 12.54
CA ASP A 69 -4.20 -4.33 13.40
C ASP A 69 -2.78 -4.12 12.82
N LEU A 70 -2.04 -3.22 13.44
CA LEU A 70 -0.70 -2.87 12.99
C LEU A 70 0.26 -4.08 13.07
N THR A 71 0.10 -4.93 14.09
CA THR A 71 0.92 -6.13 14.30
C THR A 71 0.69 -7.17 13.19
N GLU A 72 -0.57 -7.37 12.81
CA GLU A 72 -0.93 -8.27 11.70
C GLU A 72 -0.42 -7.73 10.36
N ARG A 73 -0.54 -6.41 10.12
CA ARG A 73 0.02 -5.75 8.93
C ARG A 73 1.54 -5.93 8.84
N PHE A 74 2.27 -5.91 9.97
CA PHE A 74 3.71 -6.19 9.99
C PHE A 74 4.05 -7.60 9.50
N LYS A 75 3.28 -8.58 9.90
CA LYS A 75 3.50 -10.00 9.55
C LYS A 75 3.11 -10.29 8.10
N THR A 76 2.10 -9.61 7.57
CA THR A 76 1.60 -9.82 6.21
C THR A 76 2.66 -9.40 5.19
N ASN A 77 3.01 -10.30 4.26
CA ASN A 77 4.01 -10.09 3.21
C ASN A 77 5.40 -9.62 3.75
N ALA A 78 5.77 -10.05 4.96
CA ALA A 78 7.00 -9.59 5.62
C ALA A 78 8.28 -9.84 4.81
N ALA A 79 8.35 -10.94 4.05
CA ALA A 79 9.49 -11.24 3.18
C ALA A 79 9.59 -10.22 2.03
N ALA A 80 8.48 -9.93 1.35
CA ALA A 80 8.42 -8.92 0.29
C ALA A 80 8.80 -7.53 0.82
N LYS A 81 8.28 -7.14 2.00
CA LYS A 81 8.61 -5.84 2.62
C LYS A 81 10.10 -5.72 2.97
N ARG A 82 10.74 -6.80 3.44
CA ARG A 82 12.19 -6.81 3.67
C ARG A 82 12.97 -6.61 2.37
N ALA A 83 12.63 -7.35 1.32
CA ALA A 83 13.28 -7.20 0.03
C ALA A 83 13.09 -5.79 -0.56
N LEU A 84 11.87 -5.23 -0.45
CA LEU A 84 11.57 -3.85 -0.84
C LEU A 84 12.38 -2.83 -0.03
N ALA A 85 12.56 -3.06 1.26
CA ALA A 85 13.34 -2.19 2.13
C ALA A 85 14.83 -2.13 1.71
N GLU A 86 15.42 -3.28 1.41
CA GLU A 86 16.80 -3.35 0.90
C GLU A 86 16.94 -2.68 -0.48
N LEU A 87 15.92 -2.80 -1.33
CA LEU A 87 15.88 -2.07 -2.59
C LEU A 87 15.75 -0.56 -2.37
N ALA A 88 14.83 -0.12 -1.51
CA ALA A 88 14.61 1.29 -1.20
C ALA A 88 15.85 1.97 -0.61
N ALA A 89 16.60 1.26 0.23
CA ALA A 89 17.84 1.78 0.81
C ALA A 89 18.92 2.17 -0.22
N LYS A 90 18.85 1.59 -1.44
CA LYS A 90 19.75 1.97 -2.56
C LYS A 90 19.41 3.31 -3.20
N PHE A 91 18.20 3.81 -2.97
CA PHE A 91 17.72 5.10 -3.46
C PHE A 91 17.95 6.24 -2.46
N ILE A 92 18.45 5.94 -1.28
CA ILE A 92 18.68 6.91 -0.22
C ILE A 92 20.18 7.08 -0.03
N ASP A 93 20.63 8.33 -0.02
CA ASP A 93 22.03 8.69 0.17
C ASP A 93 22.23 9.36 1.53
N ASP A 94 23.48 9.41 2.01
CA ASP A 94 23.81 10.18 3.20
C ASP A 94 23.45 11.66 2.99
N ASN A 95 22.96 12.30 4.04
CA ASN A 95 22.48 13.70 4.07
C ASN A 95 21.13 13.94 3.32
N ASP A 96 20.41 12.90 2.90
CA ASP A 96 19.08 13.09 2.35
C ASP A 96 18.09 13.65 3.37
N THR A 97 17.14 14.40 2.87
CA THR A 97 15.91 14.77 3.58
C THR A 97 14.76 13.95 3.02
N ILE A 98 14.01 13.27 3.88
CA ILE A 98 13.02 12.28 3.47
C ILE A 98 11.66 12.57 4.12
N MET A 99 10.61 12.65 3.33
CA MET A 99 9.24 12.59 3.82
C MET A 99 8.72 11.15 3.72
N MET A 100 8.09 10.67 4.79
CA MET A 100 7.55 9.31 4.87
C MET A 100 6.17 9.32 5.51
N ASN A 101 5.17 8.74 4.82
CA ASN A 101 3.86 8.53 5.45
C ASN A 101 3.87 7.32 6.41
N ALA A 102 2.72 7.01 7.01
CA ALA A 102 2.56 5.81 7.82
C ALA A 102 2.52 4.55 6.93
N GLY A 103 3.10 3.47 7.44
CA GLY A 103 3.06 2.18 6.76
C GLY A 103 4.11 1.20 7.25
N THR A 104 3.71 -0.05 7.42
CA THR A 104 4.62 -1.09 7.90
C THR A 104 5.78 -1.38 6.94
N THR A 105 5.59 -1.18 5.63
CA THR A 105 6.68 -1.28 4.65
C THR A 105 7.78 -0.25 4.95
N LEU A 106 7.40 0.97 5.32
CA LEU A 106 8.36 2.05 5.61
C LEU A 106 9.13 1.83 6.91
N ALA A 107 8.54 1.17 7.89
CA ALA A 107 9.30 0.74 9.07
C ALA A 107 10.41 -0.27 8.72
N TYR A 108 10.17 -1.17 7.75
CA TYR A 108 11.25 -2.02 7.22
C TYR A 108 12.30 -1.21 6.46
N VAL A 109 11.89 -0.20 5.67
CA VAL A 109 12.82 0.71 4.98
C VAL A 109 13.73 1.40 5.99
N LEU A 110 13.20 1.97 7.07
CA LEU A 110 14.00 2.61 8.11
C LEU A 110 15.06 1.67 8.69
N ARG A 111 14.72 0.41 8.94
CA ARG A 111 15.68 -0.60 9.42
C ARG A 111 16.79 -0.88 8.42
N ALA A 112 16.48 -0.85 7.12
CA ALA A 112 17.46 -1.05 6.05
C ALA A 112 18.38 0.17 5.85
N LEU A 113 17.99 1.36 6.36
CA LEU A 113 18.84 2.56 6.34
C LEU A 113 19.93 2.54 7.44
N ARG A 114 20.03 1.46 8.24
CA ARG A 114 21.11 1.31 9.21
C ARG A 114 22.48 1.43 8.53
N GLY A 115 23.24 2.43 8.91
CA GLY A 115 24.55 2.72 8.32
C GLY A 115 24.56 3.96 7.43
N LYS A 116 23.40 4.47 7.04
CA LYS A 116 23.30 5.81 6.45
C LYS A 116 23.52 6.88 7.52
N LYS A 117 23.99 8.05 7.10
CA LYS A 117 24.37 9.14 8.02
C LYS A 117 23.64 10.43 7.68
N ASN A 118 23.34 11.20 8.73
CA ASN A 118 22.77 12.55 8.63
C ASN A 118 21.45 12.61 7.84
N ILE A 119 20.60 11.57 7.96
CA ILE A 119 19.27 11.56 7.32
C ILE A 119 18.33 12.42 8.16
N SER A 120 17.61 13.34 7.51
CA SER A 120 16.49 14.06 8.13
C SER A 120 15.18 13.46 7.67
N ILE A 121 14.30 13.08 8.60
CA ILE A 121 13.04 12.39 8.31
C ILE A 121 11.88 13.22 8.85
N VAL A 122 10.93 13.55 7.98
CA VAL A 122 9.64 14.12 8.34
C VAL A 122 8.58 13.05 8.15
N THR A 123 7.84 12.73 9.20
CA THR A 123 6.83 11.66 9.15
C THR A 123 5.62 12.00 10.02
N ASN A 124 4.46 11.49 9.62
CA ASN A 124 3.25 11.50 10.44
C ASN A 124 3.03 10.17 11.21
N SER A 125 3.92 9.20 11.05
CA SER A 125 3.83 7.91 11.73
C SER A 125 4.58 7.93 13.05
N VAL A 126 3.86 7.74 14.16
CA VAL A 126 4.47 7.60 15.49
C VAL A 126 5.45 6.44 15.51
N GLN A 127 5.09 5.33 14.87
CA GLN A 127 5.94 4.15 14.82
C GLN A 127 7.21 4.38 13.99
N ASN A 128 7.10 4.98 12.81
CA ASN A 128 8.27 5.29 11.98
C ASN A 128 9.19 6.29 12.68
N ALA A 129 8.63 7.29 13.37
CA ALA A 129 9.40 8.23 14.17
C ALA A 129 10.17 7.53 15.29
N THR A 130 9.51 6.62 16.02
CA THR A 130 10.14 5.83 17.09
C THR A 130 11.25 4.92 16.55
N GLU A 131 11.02 4.26 15.41
CA GLU A 131 12.02 3.41 14.76
C GLU A 131 13.24 4.23 14.30
N ALA A 132 13.00 5.38 13.65
CA ALA A 132 14.05 6.26 13.16
C ALA A 132 14.88 6.89 14.29
N ALA A 133 14.26 7.19 15.44
CA ALA A 133 14.93 7.73 16.61
C ALA A 133 15.94 6.76 17.25
N LEU A 134 15.92 5.48 16.89
CA LEU A 134 16.96 4.52 17.31
C LEU A 134 18.31 4.75 16.60
N PHE A 135 18.36 5.57 15.56
CA PHE A 135 19.59 5.89 14.82
C PHE A 135 20.12 7.26 15.22
N PRO A 136 21.25 7.35 15.98
CA PRO A 136 21.73 8.62 16.55
C PRO A 136 22.09 9.69 15.52
N SER A 137 22.37 9.31 14.27
CA SER A 137 22.69 10.23 13.17
C SER A 137 21.47 10.75 12.41
N PHE A 138 20.26 10.31 12.77
CA PHE A 138 19.05 10.74 12.11
C PHE A 138 18.41 11.90 12.88
N ASN A 139 17.95 12.89 12.14
CA ASN A 139 17.09 13.95 12.65
C ASN A 139 15.65 13.61 12.33
N VAL A 140 14.80 13.48 13.34
CA VAL A 140 13.43 12.99 13.17
C VAL A 140 12.42 14.07 13.57
N ILE A 141 11.54 14.41 12.65
CA ILE A 141 10.45 15.35 12.83
C ILE A 141 9.14 14.56 12.73
N LEU A 142 8.48 14.40 13.87
CA LEU A 142 7.13 13.82 13.92
C LEU A 142 6.12 14.97 13.78
N LEU A 143 5.31 14.92 12.73
CA LEU A 143 4.22 15.87 12.53
C LEU A 143 3.17 15.67 13.62
N GLY A 144 2.78 16.75 14.28
CA GLY A 144 1.70 16.75 15.26
C GLY A 144 0.32 16.72 14.59
N GLY A 145 -0.74 16.78 15.40
CA GLY A 145 -2.13 16.79 14.95
C GLY A 145 -2.99 15.77 15.68
N GLU A 146 -4.13 15.42 15.12
CA GLU A 146 -4.99 14.35 15.63
C GLU A 146 -4.33 13.00 15.44
N LEU A 147 -4.48 12.08 16.39
CA LEU A 147 -3.87 10.74 16.36
C LEU A 147 -4.91 9.66 16.04
N ASP A 148 -4.70 8.91 14.95
CA ASP A 148 -5.33 7.61 14.79
C ASP A 148 -4.62 6.58 15.66
N SER A 149 -5.27 6.16 16.73
CA SER A 149 -4.70 5.25 17.73
C SER A 149 -4.51 3.82 17.21
N LYS A 150 -5.32 3.39 16.23
CA LYS A 150 -5.26 2.04 15.67
C LYS A 150 -4.04 1.86 14.76
N TYR A 151 -3.74 2.86 13.95
CA TYR A 151 -2.66 2.79 12.97
C TYR A 151 -1.47 3.68 13.32
N GLN A 152 -1.55 4.40 14.44
CA GLN A 152 -0.47 5.21 15.01
C GLN A 152 0.09 6.24 14.03
N PHE A 153 -0.81 6.99 13.36
CA PHE A 153 -0.41 8.13 12.55
C PHE A 153 -1.18 9.39 12.94
N THR A 154 -0.54 10.53 12.75
CA THR A 154 -1.15 11.85 12.96
C THR A 154 -1.71 12.39 11.64
N TYR A 155 -2.76 13.21 11.73
CA TYR A 155 -3.44 13.82 10.59
C TYR A 155 -4.06 15.17 10.97
N GLY A 156 -4.74 15.79 10.02
CA GLY A 156 -5.48 17.03 10.19
C GLY A 156 -4.69 18.28 9.80
N GLN A 157 -5.32 19.43 9.93
CA GLN A 157 -4.77 20.70 9.45
C GLN A 157 -3.49 21.13 10.16
N ASP A 158 -3.31 20.71 11.41
CA ASP A 158 -2.08 21.02 12.15
C ASP A 158 -0.89 20.24 11.57
N ALA A 159 -1.08 18.97 11.21
CA ALA A 159 -0.05 18.16 10.55
C ALA A 159 0.32 18.75 9.17
N ILE A 160 -0.68 19.18 8.39
CA ILE A 160 -0.48 19.77 7.07
C ILE A 160 0.30 21.09 7.19
N ARG A 161 -0.11 22.01 8.06
CA ARG A 161 0.59 23.29 8.27
C ARG A 161 2.02 23.11 8.73
N GLN A 162 2.31 22.10 9.56
CA GLN A 162 3.68 21.80 9.95
C GLN A 162 4.50 21.28 8.78
N LEU A 163 3.93 20.35 7.98
CA LEU A 163 4.58 19.78 6.81
C LEU A 163 5.00 20.84 5.79
N GLU A 164 4.16 21.84 5.56
CA GLU A 164 4.41 22.94 4.60
C GLU A 164 5.64 23.81 4.94
N ASN A 165 6.19 23.70 6.15
CA ASN A 165 7.46 24.36 6.51
C ASN A 165 8.70 23.58 6.07
N TYR A 166 8.55 22.40 5.49
CA TYR A 166 9.65 21.52 5.11
C TYR A 166 9.63 21.25 3.61
N HIS A 167 10.80 21.05 3.04
CA HIS A 167 11.00 20.51 1.70
C HIS A 167 11.98 19.35 1.76
N ALA A 168 11.69 18.25 1.09
CA ALA A 168 12.52 17.05 1.13
C ALA A 168 13.10 16.74 -0.26
N THR A 169 14.30 16.18 -0.28
CA THR A 169 14.89 15.66 -1.52
C THR A 169 14.11 14.45 -2.05
N LYS A 170 13.52 13.68 -1.14
CA LYS A 170 12.79 12.45 -1.48
C LYS A 170 11.54 12.29 -0.62
N CYS A 171 10.45 11.87 -1.26
CA CYS A 171 9.27 11.36 -0.58
C CYS A 171 9.21 9.85 -0.79
N ILE A 172 9.10 9.07 0.28
CA ILE A 172 8.92 7.62 0.21
C ILE A 172 7.57 7.28 0.79
N LEU A 173 6.68 6.76 -0.05
CA LEU A 173 5.31 6.43 0.34
C LEU A 173 5.05 4.93 0.32
N SER A 174 4.30 4.48 1.32
CA SER A 174 3.56 3.23 1.29
C SER A 174 2.12 3.51 0.88
N VAL A 175 1.55 2.67 0.03
CA VAL A 175 0.19 2.82 -0.48
C VAL A 175 -0.62 1.53 -0.30
N ASP A 176 -1.94 1.65 -0.25
CA ASP A 176 -2.84 0.49 -0.18
C ASP A 176 -3.27 0.02 -1.57
N GLY A 177 -3.14 0.88 -2.58
CA GLY A 177 -3.35 0.57 -3.98
C GLY A 177 -2.58 1.51 -4.90
N ILE A 178 -2.10 0.97 -6.02
CA ILE A 178 -1.51 1.73 -7.13
C ILE A 178 -2.00 1.14 -8.44
N SER A 179 -2.58 1.99 -9.28
CA SER A 179 -2.98 1.61 -10.63
C SER A 179 -2.81 2.78 -11.61
N ALA A 180 -2.63 2.45 -12.89
CA ALA A 180 -2.52 3.45 -13.94
C ALA A 180 -3.80 4.29 -14.10
N GLU A 181 -4.97 3.70 -13.80
CA GLU A 181 -6.25 4.36 -13.93
C GLU A 181 -6.59 5.23 -12.71
N SER A 182 -6.43 4.71 -11.51
CA SER A 182 -6.85 5.37 -10.26
C SER A 182 -5.72 6.08 -9.54
N GLY A 183 -4.47 5.89 -9.96
CA GLY A 183 -3.30 6.48 -9.32
C GLY A 183 -2.92 5.79 -8.00
N LEU A 184 -2.42 6.56 -7.07
CA LEU A 184 -2.06 6.13 -5.72
C LEU A 184 -3.27 6.27 -4.80
N THR A 185 -3.55 5.25 -4.00
CA THR A 185 -4.73 5.23 -3.12
C THR A 185 -4.42 4.67 -1.72
N LEU A 186 -5.14 5.18 -0.71
CA LEU A 186 -5.11 4.75 0.69
C LEU A 186 -6.53 4.49 1.20
N TYR A 187 -6.66 3.69 2.28
CA TYR A 187 -7.97 3.47 2.90
C TYR A 187 -8.48 4.69 3.67
N TYR A 188 -7.59 5.54 4.17
CA TYR A 188 -7.92 6.66 5.04
C TYR A 188 -7.75 8.00 4.31
N SER A 189 -8.84 8.76 4.18
CA SER A 189 -8.85 10.05 3.47
C SER A 189 -7.91 11.07 4.12
N ASN A 190 -7.87 11.10 5.44
CA ASN A 190 -7.02 12.02 6.20
C ASN A 190 -5.51 11.74 5.97
N GLU A 191 -5.14 10.46 5.85
CA GLU A 191 -3.77 10.06 5.51
C GLU A 191 -3.46 10.38 4.03
N ALA A 192 -4.42 10.16 3.13
CA ALA A 192 -4.25 10.45 1.70
C ALA A 192 -4.00 11.94 1.42
N GLU A 193 -4.68 12.83 2.16
CA GLU A 193 -4.47 14.28 2.04
C GLU A 193 -3.03 14.66 2.44
N LEU A 194 -2.55 14.16 3.57
CA LEU A 194 -1.19 14.42 4.04
C LEU A 194 -0.14 13.83 3.10
N ALA A 195 -0.35 12.59 2.59
CA ALA A 195 0.54 11.95 1.63
C ALA A 195 0.63 12.74 0.32
N ARG A 196 -0.46 13.34 -0.14
CA ARG A 196 -0.46 14.24 -1.30
C ARG A 196 0.45 15.44 -1.05
N ARG A 197 0.34 16.08 0.11
CA ARG A 197 1.20 17.21 0.49
C ARG A 197 2.67 16.80 0.60
N MET A 198 2.98 15.60 1.08
CA MET A 198 4.36 15.08 1.10
C MET A 198 4.95 15.00 -0.31
N ILE A 199 4.16 14.55 -1.31
CA ILE A 199 4.58 14.54 -2.72
C ILE A 199 4.86 15.97 -3.21
N GLU A 200 3.95 16.91 -2.95
CA GLU A 200 4.05 18.31 -3.37
C GLU A 200 5.26 19.04 -2.76
N CYS A 201 5.69 18.63 -1.57
CA CYS A 201 6.82 19.20 -0.83
C CYS A 201 8.14 18.42 -1.03
N SER A 202 8.26 17.61 -2.08
CA SER A 202 9.44 16.78 -2.32
C SER A 202 9.87 16.80 -3.80
N ASP A 203 11.18 16.64 -4.05
CA ASP A 203 11.72 16.66 -5.41
C ASP A 203 11.48 15.33 -6.15
N VAL A 204 11.58 14.20 -5.45
CA VAL A 204 11.45 12.84 -6.01
C VAL A 204 10.45 12.03 -5.21
N THR A 205 9.51 11.41 -5.90
CA THR A 205 8.50 10.53 -5.30
C THR A 205 8.83 9.06 -5.54
N ILE A 206 9.04 8.32 -4.46
CA ILE A 206 9.29 6.88 -4.45
C ILE A 206 8.10 6.19 -3.79
N VAL A 207 7.49 5.23 -4.46
CA VAL A 207 6.45 4.38 -3.89
C VAL A 207 7.02 3.00 -3.60
N ALA A 208 6.96 2.56 -2.35
CA ALA A 208 7.36 1.22 -1.92
C ALA A 208 6.09 0.37 -1.65
N ALA A 209 5.72 -0.46 -2.61
CA ALA A 209 4.49 -1.24 -2.56
C ALA A 209 4.72 -2.68 -3.03
N ASP A 210 4.35 -3.66 -2.20
CA ASP A 210 4.42 -5.05 -2.63
C ASP A 210 3.40 -5.33 -3.77
N SER A 211 3.65 -6.38 -4.55
CA SER A 211 2.86 -6.72 -5.74
C SER A 211 1.37 -6.89 -5.46
N SER A 212 0.98 -7.16 -4.23
CA SER A 212 -0.43 -7.24 -3.83
C SER A 212 -1.17 -5.90 -3.90
N LYS A 213 -0.46 -4.78 -4.10
CA LYS A 213 -1.03 -3.42 -4.22
C LYS A 213 -1.22 -2.98 -5.67
N LEU A 214 -0.60 -3.70 -6.62
CA LEU A 214 -0.66 -3.38 -8.05
C LEU A 214 -2.04 -3.65 -8.65
N GLY A 215 -2.55 -2.70 -9.40
CA GLY A 215 -3.87 -2.75 -10.02
C GLY A 215 -5.04 -2.56 -9.03
N LYS A 216 -4.74 -2.23 -7.77
CA LYS A 216 -5.78 -1.96 -6.76
C LYS A 216 -6.14 -0.49 -6.70
N ASN A 217 -7.44 -0.28 -6.48
CA ASN A 217 -8.02 1.00 -6.15
C ASN A 217 -8.75 0.88 -4.82
N VAL A 218 -8.42 1.74 -3.85
CA VAL A 218 -9.07 1.79 -2.55
C VAL A 218 -9.70 3.17 -2.30
N PHE A 219 -10.28 3.39 -1.14
CA PHE A 219 -11.25 4.46 -0.87
C PHE A 219 -10.79 5.87 -1.20
N ALA A 220 -9.58 6.25 -0.80
CA ALA A 220 -9.12 7.64 -0.90
C ALA A 220 -7.94 7.77 -1.89
N ARG A 221 -8.10 8.63 -2.87
CA ARG A 221 -7.06 8.92 -3.86
C ARG A 221 -6.05 9.93 -3.33
N ILE A 222 -4.78 9.60 -3.43
CA ILE A 222 -3.68 10.52 -3.15
C ILE A 222 -3.46 11.42 -4.37
N THR A 223 -3.04 10.82 -5.51
CA THR A 223 -2.70 11.54 -6.74
C THR A 223 -2.68 10.59 -7.94
N ASP A 224 -2.41 11.11 -9.13
CA ASP A 224 -2.18 10.31 -10.35
C ASP A 224 -0.90 9.48 -10.23
N ALA A 225 -0.88 8.29 -10.85
CA ALA A 225 0.30 7.43 -10.88
C ALA A 225 1.51 8.10 -11.54
N SER A 226 1.30 9.00 -12.50
CA SER A 226 2.34 9.77 -13.18
C SER A 226 3.15 10.72 -12.27
N LYS A 227 2.68 10.95 -11.04
CA LYS A 227 3.43 11.68 -10.00
C LYS A 227 4.42 10.80 -9.23
N THR A 228 4.56 9.55 -9.63
CA THR A 228 5.52 8.60 -9.07
C THR A 228 6.74 8.51 -9.98
N ASP A 229 7.91 8.91 -9.50
CA ASP A 229 9.16 8.76 -10.26
C ASP A 229 9.63 7.31 -10.25
N PHE A 230 9.57 6.68 -9.08
CA PHE A 230 10.01 5.31 -8.88
C PHE A 230 8.95 4.48 -8.13
N LEU A 231 8.58 3.35 -8.72
CA LEU A 231 7.85 2.30 -8.04
C LEU A 231 8.81 1.16 -7.70
N LEU A 232 8.96 0.88 -6.43
CA LEU A 232 9.70 -0.27 -5.91
C LEU A 232 8.69 -1.35 -5.55
N THR A 233 8.79 -2.52 -6.17
CA THR A 233 7.87 -3.63 -5.95
C THR A 233 8.62 -4.96 -5.97
N ASN A 234 7.99 -6.04 -5.49
CA ASN A 234 8.49 -7.38 -5.74
C ASN A 234 7.90 -7.91 -7.05
N ARG A 235 8.56 -8.91 -7.62
CA ARG A 235 8.13 -9.54 -8.87
C ARG A 235 6.62 -9.83 -8.86
N SER A 236 5.93 -9.44 -9.92
CA SER A 236 4.48 -9.52 -10.05
C SER A 236 4.08 -10.22 -11.34
N ASP A 237 3.06 -11.06 -11.26
CA ASP A 237 2.44 -11.67 -12.45
C ASP A 237 1.49 -10.68 -13.16
N ASN A 238 1.21 -9.50 -12.57
CA ASN A 238 0.41 -8.44 -13.16
C ASN A 238 1.22 -7.59 -14.16
N SER A 239 1.76 -8.24 -15.19
CA SER A 239 2.56 -7.59 -16.24
C SER A 239 1.79 -6.49 -16.97
N TYR A 240 0.48 -6.64 -17.12
CA TYR A 240 -0.38 -5.66 -17.79
C TYR A 240 -0.41 -4.32 -17.04
N GLU A 241 -0.55 -4.34 -15.72
CA GLU A 241 -0.56 -3.11 -14.91
C GLU A 241 0.83 -2.46 -14.87
N ILE A 242 1.88 -3.26 -14.78
CA ILE A 242 3.27 -2.81 -14.86
C ILE A 242 3.52 -2.03 -16.17
N GLU A 243 3.09 -2.56 -17.30
CA GLU A 243 3.25 -1.90 -18.60
C GLU A 243 2.46 -0.59 -18.71
N LYS A 244 1.24 -0.53 -18.15
CA LYS A 244 0.46 0.71 -18.08
C LYS A 244 1.17 1.79 -17.26
N LEU A 245 1.70 1.43 -16.09
CA LEU A 245 2.42 2.35 -15.22
C LEU A 245 3.71 2.86 -15.89
N ARG A 246 4.45 1.99 -16.61
CA ARG A 246 5.62 2.41 -17.41
C ARG A 246 5.27 3.42 -18.50
N LYS A 247 4.12 3.25 -19.17
CA LYS A 247 3.63 4.20 -20.19
C LYS A 247 3.29 5.58 -19.60
N LEU A 248 2.99 5.67 -18.31
CA LEU A 248 2.81 6.93 -17.60
C LEU A 248 4.12 7.56 -17.11
N GLY A 249 5.27 6.97 -17.44
CA GLY A 249 6.60 7.47 -17.07
C GLY A 249 7.14 6.93 -15.74
N VAL A 250 6.41 6.05 -15.07
CA VAL A 250 6.86 5.46 -13.78
C VAL A 250 8.03 4.50 -14.03
N LYS A 251 9.16 4.75 -13.37
CA LYS A 251 10.33 3.85 -13.39
C LYS A 251 10.12 2.74 -12.36
N ILE A 252 10.01 1.49 -12.82
CA ILE A 252 9.68 0.35 -11.96
C ILE A 252 10.91 -0.49 -11.70
N HIS A 253 11.22 -0.72 -10.43
CA HIS A 253 12.30 -1.57 -9.95
C HIS A 253 11.71 -2.72 -9.15
N GLU A 254 12.09 -3.95 -9.53
CA GLU A 254 11.62 -5.18 -8.90
C GLU A 254 12.74 -5.84 -8.10
N THR A 255 12.35 -6.47 -6.96
CA THR A 255 13.26 -7.27 -6.11
C THR A 255 13.33 -8.71 -6.56
#